data_a36e3bb403b6614508f1ecaf550b2ec7
#
_entry.id   a36e3bb403b6614508f1ecaf550b2ec7
#
_cell.length_a   1.000
_cell.length_b   1.000
_cell.length_c   1.000
_cell.angle_alpha   90.00
_cell.angle_beta   90.00
_cell.angle_gamma   90.00
#
_symmetry.space_group_name_H-M   'P 1'
#
loop_
_entity.id
_entity.type
_entity.pdbx_description
1 polymer ?
#
loop_
_entity_poly.entity_id
_entity_poly.type
_entity_poly.pdbx_seq_one_letter_code
_entity_poly.pdbx_strand_id
1 'polypeptide(L)'
;QALIGGQCYLKPVFGPTGLSFTVVSRGSYIPLGRDERDVITDIGMAERTVEGRNYYTLLERRRVDANGNLTIESKLYRSETEQVLGYETSLNALEKYVNLVPELFLPGVGSIGLIPVRTPQENTVDGSPDPVSIYAPAAGLIHNINRNEAQMNREFENGRSRIVASADLLKTGENGKKQLTDDLFVGLEDDPEAVGMTIFAPTLRDQSFLARKTEYLRNVESLIGLKRGLLSEVETAEKTATEITSSAGDYNLTIIDFQNMWESAVREGVRVCYILGRTYKVYSGPVVDPAKDVAISW
;
A
#
# COMPACT_ATOMS: atom_id res chain seq x y z
N GLN A 1 2.45 -4.53 -4.41
CA GLN A 1 2.08 -5.07 -3.09
C GLN A 1 3.22 -4.91 -2.08
N ALA A 2 4.46 -5.29 -2.43
CA ALA A 2 5.61 -5.13 -1.53
C ALA A 2 5.81 -3.67 -1.09
N LEU A 3 5.76 -2.71 -2.00
CA LEU A 3 5.91 -1.27 -1.69
C LEU A 3 4.86 -0.75 -0.70
N ILE A 4 3.65 -1.29 -0.76
CA ILE A 4 2.54 -0.89 0.11
C ILE A 4 2.62 -1.59 1.47
N GLY A 5 2.87 -2.90 1.47
CA GLY A 5 2.83 -3.73 2.68
C GLY A 5 4.19 -4.01 3.31
N GLY A 6 5.29 -3.51 2.73
CA GLY A 6 6.66 -3.81 3.14
C GLY A 6 7.18 -5.13 2.56
N GLN A 7 6.33 -6.13 2.46
CA GLN A 7 6.67 -7.43 1.91
C GLN A 7 5.45 -8.08 1.25
N CYS A 8 5.69 -8.83 0.20
CA CYS A 8 4.78 -9.83 -0.32
C CYS A 8 5.56 -11.11 -0.66
N TYR A 9 4.85 -12.21 -0.86
CA TYR A 9 5.45 -13.42 -1.38
C TYR A 9 4.94 -13.74 -2.78
N LEU A 10 5.81 -14.28 -3.62
CA LEU A 10 5.41 -14.95 -4.83
C LEU A 10 5.32 -16.44 -4.52
N LYS A 11 4.13 -17.01 -4.67
CA LYS A 11 3.84 -18.43 -4.47
C LYS A 11 3.93 -19.13 -5.82
N PRO A 12 4.91 -20.04 -6.04
CA PRO A 12 4.97 -20.83 -7.26
C PRO A 12 3.78 -21.78 -7.34
N VAL A 13 3.14 -21.82 -8.49
CA VAL A 13 2.01 -22.73 -8.79
C VAL A 13 2.34 -23.49 -10.07
N PHE A 14 2.35 -24.81 -9.99
CA PHE A 14 2.54 -25.69 -11.12
C PHE A 14 1.18 -26.07 -11.70
N GLY A 15 0.89 -25.62 -12.90
CA GLY A 15 -0.33 -25.91 -13.62
C GLY A 15 -0.09 -26.69 -14.92
N PRO A 16 -1.14 -27.07 -15.66
CA PRO A 16 -1.01 -27.78 -16.94
C PRO A 16 -0.20 -27.02 -17.99
N THR A 17 -0.19 -25.70 -17.90
CA THR A 17 0.53 -24.79 -18.84
C THR A 17 1.95 -24.47 -18.38
N GLY A 18 2.41 -25.00 -17.24
CA GLY A 18 3.73 -24.78 -16.68
C GLY A 18 3.70 -24.05 -15.34
N LEU A 19 4.81 -23.39 -15.02
CA LEU A 19 5.01 -22.65 -13.78
C LEU A 19 4.38 -21.24 -13.88
N SER A 20 3.60 -20.89 -12.90
CA SER A 20 3.05 -19.53 -12.70
C SER A 20 3.28 -19.07 -11.27
N PHE A 21 2.98 -17.79 -10.98
CA PHE A 21 3.14 -17.22 -9.64
C PHE A 21 1.86 -16.53 -9.21
N THR A 22 1.49 -16.76 -7.96
CA THR A 22 0.41 -16.03 -7.29
C THR A 22 1.02 -15.11 -6.24
N VAL A 23 0.54 -13.87 -6.15
CA VAL A 23 1.01 -12.90 -5.16
C VAL A 23 0.26 -13.09 -3.84
N VAL A 24 1.01 -13.33 -2.77
CA VAL A 24 0.50 -13.36 -1.39
C VAL A 24 0.83 -12.01 -0.75
N SER A 25 -0.18 -11.17 -0.57
CA SER A 25 -0.03 -9.82 -0.02
C SER A 25 0.21 -9.85 1.50
N ARG A 26 0.74 -8.76 2.06
CA ARG A 26 1.02 -8.65 3.51
C ARG A 26 -0.21 -8.94 4.39
N GLY A 27 -1.38 -8.55 3.96
CA GLY A 27 -2.63 -8.80 4.69
C GLY A 27 -3.17 -10.23 4.59
N SER A 28 -2.55 -11.09 3.77
CA SER A 28 -3.02 -12.45 3.51
C SER A 28 -2.17 -13.53 4.20
N TYR A 29 -1.17 -13.14 5.01
CA TYR A 29 -0.34 -14.08 5.74
C TYR A 29 0.04 -13.57 7.13
N ILE A 30 0.37 -14.52 8.01
CA ILE A 30 0.85 -14.28 9.37
C ILE A 30 2.08 -15.15 9.59
N PRO A 31 3.26 -14.59 9.99
CA PRO A 31 4.38 -15.37 10.48
C PRO A 31 3.99 -16.08 11.78
N LEU A 32 4.21 -17.38 11.86
CA LEU A 32 3.92 -18.21 13.04
C LEU A 32 5.20 -18.63 13.76
N GLY A 33 6.33 -18.68 13.04
CA GLY A 33 7.62 -19.03 13.61
C GLY A 33 8.78 -18.50 12.78
N ARG A 34 9.91 -18.26 13.45
CA ARG A 34 11.17 -17.79 12.86
C ARG A 34 12.34 -18.60 13.43
N ASP A 35 13.41 -18.66 12.68
CA ASP A 35 14.69 -19.19 13.17
C ASP A 35 15.52 -18.11 13.91
N GLU A 36 16.72 -18.48 14.36
CA GLU A 36 17.66 -17.59 15.05
C GLU A 36 18.17 -16.42 14.18
N ARG A 37 17.94 -16.45 12.87
CA ARG A 37 18.30 -15.39 11.91
C ARG A 37 17.11 -14.56 11.49
N ASP A 38 15.98 -14.66 12.22
CA ASP A 38 14.71 -14.01 11.88
C ASP A 38 14.10 -14.43 10.52
N VAL A 39 14.55 -15.56 9.94
CA VAL A 39 13.93 -16.12 8.75
C VAL A 39 12.64 -16.84 9.12
N ILE A 40 11.57 -16.56 8.40
CA ILE A 40 10.27 -17.19 8.64
C ILE A 40 10.35 -18.67 8.27
N THR A 41 10.15 -19.53 9.25
CA THR A 41 10.13 -21.01 9.11
C THR A 41 8.73 -21.60 9.22
N ASP A 42 7.78 -20.85 9.75
CA ASP A 42 6.37 -21.23 9.84
C ASP A 42 5.50 -20.03 9.47
N ILE A 43 4.57 -20.22 8.54
CA ILE A 43 3.71 -19.16 8.01
C ILE A 43 2.30 -19.70 7.78
N GLY A 44 1.31 -18.94 8.23
CA GLY A 44 -0.10 -19.16 7.91
C GLY A 44 -0.57 -18.17 6.83
N MET A 45 -1.33 -18.67 5.85
CA MET A 45 -1.88 -17.85 4.78
C MET A 45 -3.38 -18.08 4.65
N ALA A 46 -4.10 -17.03 4.25
CA ALA A 46 -5.53 -17.09 3.98
C ALA A 46 -5.82 -16.57 2.56
N GLU A 47 -6.53 -17.37 1.78
CA GLU A 47 -7.01 -16.98 0.46
C GLU A 47 -8.54 -17.04 0.46
N ARG A 48 -9.19 -15.93 0.08
CA ARG A 48 -10.65 -15.84 0.02
C ARG A 48 -11.13 -15.90 -1.42
N THR A 49 -12.19 -16.70 -1.64
CA THR A 49 -12.86 -16.86 -2.93
C THR A 49 -14.37 -16.80 -2.71
N VAL A 50 -15.08 -16.14 -3.60
CA VAL A 50 -16.55 -16.07 -3.57
C VAL A 50 -17.08 -16.87 -4.73
N GLU A 51 -17.99 -17.82 -4.47
CA GLU A 51 -18.68 -18.59 -5.49
C GLU A 51 -20.19 -18.61 -5.19
N GLY A 52 -20.97 -18.02 -6.07
CA GLY A 52 -22.39 -17.83 -5.87
C GLY A 52 -22.69 -16.93 -4.66
N ARG A 53 -23.35 -17.52 -3.64
CA ARG A 53 -23.68 -16.84 -2.37
C ARG A 53 -22.75 -17.26 -1.21
N ASN A 54 -21.75 -18.08 -1.49
CA ASN A 54 -20.87 -18.65 -0.47
C ASN A 54 -19.49 -17.99 -0.52
N TYR A 55 -18.93 -17.79 0.65
CA TYR A 55 -17.58 -17.32 0.89
C TYR A 55 -16.72 -18.51 1.29
N TYR A 56 -15.65 -18.72 0.56
CA TYR A 56 -14.68 -19.78 0.84
C TYR A 56 -13.38 -19.19 1.30
N THR A 57 -12.81 -19.74 2.37
CA THR A 57 -11.50 -19.36 2.89
C THR A 57 -10.59 -20.58 2.91
N LEU A 58 -9.58 -20.59 2.04
CA LEU A 58 -8.49 -21.56 2.10
C LEU A 58 -7.48 -21.06 3.13
N LEU A 59 -7.25 -21.86 4.18
CA LEU A 59 -6.14 -21.67 5.11
C LEU A 59 -5.02 -22.62 4.72
N GLU A 60 -3.84 -22.07 4.46
CA GLU A 60 -2.65 -22.83 4.12
C GLU A 60 -1.56 -22.50 5.15
N ARG A 61 -0.98 -23.51 5.79
CA ARG A 61 0.17 -23.40 6.68
C ARG A 61 1.36 -24.08 6.05
N ARG A 62 2.50 -23.41 6.07
CA ARG A 62 3.77 -23.93 5.60
C ARG A 62 4.77 -23.91 6.72
N ARG A 63 5.36 -25.04 7.03
CA ARG A 63 6.34 -25.19 8.11
C ARG A 63 7.56 -25.96 7.64
N VAL A 64 8.72 -25.42 7.96
CA VAL A 64 10.02 -26.05 7.71
C VAL A 64 10.55 -26.61 9.02
N ASP A 65 10.93 -27.89 9.02
CA ASP A 65 11.55 -28.54 10.17
C ASP A 65 13.07 -28.28 10.24
N ALA A 66 13.71 -28.73 11.34
CA ALA A 66 15.15 -28.56 11.54
C ALA A 66 16.01 -29.28 10.47
N ASN A 67 15.44 -30.25 9.74
CA ASN A 67 16.09 -30.97 8.66
C ASN A 67 15.88 -30.31 7.29
N GLY A 68 15.20 -29.18 7.24
CA GLY A 68 14.88 -28.47 5.99
C GLY A 68 13.74 -29.08 5.19
N ASN A 69 12.91 -29.94 5.77
CA ASN A 69 11.75 -30.48 5.09
C ASN A 69 10.56 -29.52 5.23
N LEU A 70 9.81 -29.35 4.16
CA LEU A 70 8.63 -28.49 4.11
C LEU A 70 7.35 -29.30 4.23
N THR A 71 6.53 -28.98 5.22
CA THR A 71 5.16 -29.48 5.34
C THR A 71 4.17 -28.36 4.96
N ILE A 72 3.22 -28.67 4.09
CA ILE A 72 2.15 -27.76 3.68
C ILE A 72 0.82 -28.40 4.09
N GLU A 73 0.08 -27.72 4.96
CA GLU A 73 -1.26 -28.11 5.40
C GLU A 73 -2.29 -27.18 4.77
N SER A 74 -3.35 -27.71 4.17
CA SER A 74 -4.40 -26.95 3.49
C SER A 74 -5.78 -27.36 4.00
N LYS A 75 -6.57 -26.37 4.44
CA LYS A 75 -7.94 -26.54 4.91
C LYS A 75 -8.85 -25.52 4.28
N LEU A 76 -10.01 -25.98 3.78
CA LEU A 76 -11.01 -25.11 3.17
C LEU A 76 -12.19 -24.92 4.12
N TYR A 77 -12.61 -23.67 4.30
CA TYR A 77 -13.76 -23.29 5.09
C TYR A 77 -14.81 -22.61 4.21
N ARG A 78 -16.09 -22.86 4.51
CA ARG A 78 -17.23 -22.25 3.82
C ARG A 78 -18.10 -21.48 4.80
N SER A 79 -18.53 -20.31 4.39
CA SER A 79 -19.46 -19.44 5.13
C SER A 79 -20.50 -18.83 4.19
N GLU A 80 -21.65 -18.49 4.71
CA GLU A 80 -22.67 -17.69 4.02
C GLU A 80 -22.49 -16.19 4.32
N THR A 81 -21.60 -15.85 5.25
CA THR A 81 -21.32 -14.47 5.67
C THR A 81 -19.86 -14.12 5.39
N GLU A 82 -19.61 -12.95 4.80
CA GLU A 82 -18.32 -12.53 4.26
C GLU A 82 -17.17 -12.56 5.27
N GLN A 83 -17.40 -12.14 6.51
CA GLN A 83 -16.32 -11.98 7.50
C GLN A 83 -16.25 -13.14 8.51
N VAL A 84 -17.01 -14.20 8.29
CA VAL A 84 -17.06 -15.37 9.16
C VAL A 84 -16.32 -16.51 8.48
N LEU A 85 -15.44 -17.22 9.22
CA LEU A 85 -14.72 -18.38 8.68
C LEU A 85 -15.66 -19.51 8.31
N GLY A 86 -16.71 -19.75 9.10
CA GLY A 86 -17.71 -20.80 8.86
C GLY A 86 -17.20 -22.19 9.29
N TYR A 87 -17.57 -23.20 8.53
CA TYR A 87 -17.26 -24.61 8.82
C TYR A 87 -16.30 -25.20 7.80
N GLU A 88 -15.48 -26.17 8.25
CA GLU A 88 -14.54 -26.88 7.38
C GLU A 88 -15.29 -27.70 6.33
N THR A 89 -14.82 -27.64 5.10
CA THR A 89 -15.40 -28.35 3.95
C THR A 89 -14.29 -29.01 3.13
N SER A 90 -14.68 -29.92 2.21
CA SER A 90 -13.71 -30.58 1.34
C SER A 90 -13.03 -29.59 0.37
N LEU A 91 -11.75 -29.78 0.11
CA LEU A 91 -11.01 -29.04 -0.91
C LEU A 91 -11.65 -29.15 -2.29
N ASN A 92 -12.30 -30.32 -2.58
CA ASN A 92 -12.99 -30.56 -3.83
C ASN A 92 -14.30 -29.75 -3.99
N ALA A 93 -14.71 -28.98 -2.97
CA ALA A 93 -15.90 -28.14 -3.08
C ALA A 93 -15.72 -26.98 -4.07
N LEU A 94 -14.48 -26.63 -4.41
CA LEU A 94 -14.14 -25.66 -5.44
C LEU A 94 -13.22 -26.28 -6.49
N GLU A 95 -13.56 -26.09 -7.76
CA GLU A 95 -12.75 -26.60 -8.90
C GLU A 95 -11.29 -26.11 -8.81
N LYS A 96 -11.09 -24.90 -8.36
CA LYS A 96 -9.78 -24.28 -8.14
C LYS A 96 -8.86 -25.10 -7.22
N TYR A 97 -9.41 -25.86 -6.27
CA TYR A 97 -8.64 -26.56 -5.23
C TYR A 97 -8.69 -28.09 -5.34
N VAL A 98 -9.32 -28.62 -6.38
CA VAL A 98 -9.46 -30.11 -6.61
C VAL A 98 -8.09 -30.81 -6.59
N ASN A 99 -7.04 -30.17 -7.08
CA ASN A 99 -5.70 -30.74 -7.12
C ASN A 99 -4.87 -30.49 -5.85
N LEU A 100 -5.42 -29.80 -4.85
CA LEU A 100 -4.75 -29.63 -3.57
C LEU A 100 -4.96 -30.86 -2.68
N VAL A 101 -3.90 -31.24 -1.97
CA VAL A 101 -3.96 -32.26 -0.94
C VAL A 101 -4.00 -31.61 0.45
N PRO A 102 -4.73 -32.21 1.42
CA PRO A 102 -4.81 -31.66 2.78
C PRO A 102 -3.46 -31.49 3.45
N GLU A 103 -2.53 -32.41 3.21
CA GLU A 103 -1.16 -32.36 3.74
C GLU A 103 -0.18 -32.83 2.66
N LEU A 104 0.88 -32.04 2.46
CA LEU A 104 1.95 -32.32 1.51
C LEU A 104 3.30 -32.21 2.22
N PHE A 105 4.11 -33.26 2.14
CA PHE A 105 5.46 -33.30 2.69
C PHE A 105 6.49 -33.26 1.55
N LEU A 106 7.40 -32.30 1.60
CA LEU A 106 8.44 -32.08 0.59
C LEU A 106 9.83 -32.08 1.26
N PRO A 107 10.64 -33.14 1.05
CA PRO A 107 11.95 -33.23 1.68
C PRO A 107 12.96 -32.26 1.06
N GLY A 108 13.83 -31.68 1.92
CA GLY A 108 15.04 -30.95 1.48
C GLY A 108 14.79 -29.61 0.78
N VAL A 109 13.61 -28.99 0.95
CA VAL A 109 13.31 -27.68 0.34
C VAL A 109 14.13 -26.55 1.00
N GLY A 110 14.37 -26.64 2.31
CA GLY A 110 15.19 -25.69 3.08
C GLY A 110 14.55 -24.31 3.27
N SER A 111 13.32 -24.10 2.83
CA SER A 111 12.55 -22.87 3.01
C SER A 111 11.04 -23.13 2.95
N ILE A 112 10.24 -22.13 3.29
CA ILE A 112 8.77 -22.22 3.21
C ILE A 112 8.23 -22.37 1.76
N GLY A 113 9.12 -22.41 0.75
CA GLY A 113 8.74 -22.56 -0.65
C GLY A 113 8.01 -21.36 -1.24
N LEU A 114 8.19 -20.18 -0.66
CA LEU A 114 7.69 -18.91 -1.13
C LEU A 114 8.86 -17.98 -1.42
N ILE A 115 8.72 -17.12 -2.43
CA ILE A 115 9.75 -16.17 -2.84
C ILE A 115 9.45 -14.83 -2.18
N PRO A 116 10.25 -14.36 -1.22
CA PRO A 116 10.03 -13.08 -0.57
C PRO A 116 10.43 -11.92 -1.50
N VAL A 117 9.57 -10.93 -1.59
CA VAL A 117 9.85 -9.61 -2.19
C VAL A 117 9.67 -8.58 -1.08
N ARG A 118 10.78 -8.02 -0.59
CA ARG A 118 10.83 -7.11 0.57
C ARG A 118 11.22 -5.72 0.11
N THR A 119 10.68 -4.68 0.77
CA THR A 119 11.20 -3.32 0.59
C THR A 119 12.61 -3.21 1.15
N PRO A 120 13.49 -2.39 0.55
CA PRO A 120 14.86 -2.25 1.03
C PRO A 120 14.99 -1.41 2.31
N GLN A 121 13.90 -0.84 2.81
CA GLN A 121 13.93 0.05 3.97
C GLN A 121 13.99 -0.72 5.29
N GLU A 122 14.77 -0.19 6.23
CA GLU A 122 14.77 -0.64 7.62
C GLU A 122 13.46 -0.25 8.32
N ASN A 123 13.02 -1.12 9.24
CA ASN A 123 11.84 -0.85 10.04
C ASN A 123 12.19 0.08 11.22
N THR A 124 11.94 1.37 11.02
CA THR A 124 12.10 2.40 12.06
C THR A 124 10.81 2.64 12.87
N VAL A 125 9.73 1.91 12.58
CA VAL A 125 8.43 2.10 13.25
C VAL A 125 8.41 1.41 14.61
N ASP A 126 8.83 0.13 14.66
CA ASP A 126 8.83 -0.68 15.88
C ASP A 126 10.12 -1.45 16.11
N GLY A 127 11.11 -1.32 15.23
CA GLY A 127 12.39 -2.00 15.31
C GLY A 127 12.34 -3.51 15.13
N SER A 128 11.19 -4.06 14.69
CA SER A 128 11.06 -5.48 14.39
C SER A 128 11.75 -5.82 13.06
N PRO A 129 12.08 -7.10 12.80
CA PRO A 129 12.65 -7.53 11.52
C PRO A 129 11.63 -7.57 10.38
N ASP A 130 10.38 -7.19 10.63
CA ASP A 130 9.33 -7.14 9.61
C ASP A 130 9.53 -5.95 8.67
N PRO A 131 9.58 -6.16 7.35
CA PRO A 131 9.68 -5.07 6.40
C PRO A 131 8.46 -4.14 6.45
N VAL A 132 8.70 -2.85 6.34
CA VAL A 132 7.69 -1.80 6.35
C VAL A 132 7.45 -1.24 4.95
N SER A 133 6.30 -0.59 4.73
CA SER A 133 6.01 0.09 3.47
C SER A 133 7.04 1.18 3.16
N ILE A 134 7.28 1.44 1.87
CA ILE A 134 8.22 2.48 1.44
C ILE A 134 7.88 3.86 2.01
N TYR A 135 6.61 4.12 2.27
CA TYR A 135 6.14 5.40 2.82
C TYR A 135 6.02 5.42 4.36
N ALA A 136 6.37 4.32 5.04
CA ALA A 136 6.27 4.26 6.51
C ALA A 136 7.01 5.40 7.23
N PRO A 137 8.25 5.79 6.84
CA PRO A 137 8.95 6.92 7.47
C PRO A 137 8.22 8.25 7.26
N ALA A 138 7.47 8.39 6.18
CA ALA A 138 6.75 9.61 5.82
C ALA A 138 5.27 9.62 6.26
N ALA A 139 4.78 8.58 6.94
CA ALA A 139 3.36 8.44 7.29
C ALA A 139 2.80 9.64 8.07
N GLY A 140 3.57 10.20 9.01
CA GLY A 140 3.20 11.40 9.76
C GLY A 140 3.05 12.65 8.87
N LEU A 141 3.94 12.81 7.90
CA LEU A 141 3.86 13.92 6.93
C LEU A 141 2.67 13.77 5.98
N ILE A 142 2.41 12.55 5.51
CA ILE A 142 1.24 12.25 4.67
C ILE A 142 -0.06 12.58 5.42
N HIS A 143 -0.13 12.24 6.71
CA HIS A 143 -1.26 12.63 7.55
C HIS A 143 -1.40 14.14 7.66
N ASN A 144 -0.29 14.87 7.81
CA ASN A 144 -0.29 16.34 7.86
C ASN A 144 -0.72 16.97 6.53
N ILE A 145 -0.37 16.38 5.37
CA ILE A 145 -0.87 16.81 4.06
C ILE A 145 -2.39 16.70 4.02
N ASN A 146 -2.95 15.55 4.42
CA ASN A 146 -4.39 15.34 4.46
C ASN A 146 -5.11 16.34 5.39
N ARG A 147 -4.51 16.65 6.55
CA ARG A 147 -5.04 17.68 7.45
C ARG A 147 -4.99 19.07 6.84
N ASN A 148 -3.91 19.41 6.16
CA ASN A 148 -3.75 20.69 5.46
C ASN A 148 -4.82 20.87 4.38
N GLU A 149 -5.07 19.85 3.57
CA GLU A 149 -6.15 19.83 2.57
C GLU A 149 -7.53 20.00 3.23
N ALA A 150 -7.81 19.27 4.30
CA ALA A 150 -9.07 19.40 5.03
C ALA A 150 -9.28 20.80 5.63
N GLN A 151 -8.21 21.43 6.14
CA GLN A 151 -8.25 22.79 6.66
C GLN A 151 -8.49 23.82 5.55
N MET A 152 -7.81 23.68 4.41
CA MET A 152 -8.01 24.52 3.25
C MET A 152 -9.45 24.44 2.74
N ASN A 153 -10.00 23.23 2.58
CA ASN A 153 -11.39 23.05 2.18
C ASN A 153 -12.38 23.72 3.13
N ARG A 154 -12.18 23.58 4.45
CA ARG A 154 -12.99 24.28 5.46
C ARG A 154 -12.89 25.79 5.34
N GLU A 155 -11.71 26.32 5.05
CA GLU A 155 -11.52 27.76 4.87
C GLU A 155 -12.30 28.27 3.64
N PHE A 156 -12.27 27.53 2.53
CA PHE A 156 -13.08 27.83 1.35
C PHE A 156 -14.58 27.76 1.64
N GLU A 157 -15.04 26.77 2.38
CA GLU A 157 -16.45 26.63 2.77
C GLU A 157 -16.89 27.78 3.70
N ASN A 158 -16.06 28.13 4.68
CA ASN A 158 -16.35 29.18 5.65
C ASN A 158 -16.15 30.58 5.09
N GLY A 159 -15.21 30.72 4.15
CA GLY A 159 -14.84 31.99 3.51
C GLY A 159 -15.80 32.45 2.42
N ARG A 160 -16.92 31.76 2.21
CA ARG A 160 -17.95 32.23 1.29
C ARG A 160 -18.45 33.62 1.74
N SER A 161 -18.47 34.55 0.80
CA SER A 161 -19.04 35.88 1.04
C SER A 161 -20.48 35.76 1.55
N ARG A 162 -20.76 36.45 2.62
CA ARG A 162 -22.09 36.47 3.26
C ARG A 162 -22.50 37.90 3.52
N ILE A 163 -23.78 38.17 3.30
CA ILE A 163 -24.36 39.42 3.73
C ILE A 163 -24.88 39.23 5.18
N VAL A 164 -24.31 39.98 6.10
CA VAL A 164 -24.77 40.03 7.49
C VAL A 164 -25.68 41.24 7.61
N ALA A 165 -26.95 41.03 7.82
CA ALA A 165 -27.96 42.07 7.94
C ALA A 165 -28.66 41.99 9.29
N SER A 166 -29.13 43.12 9.80
CA SER A 166 -30.02 43.19 11.00
C SER A 166 -31.25 42.29 10.77
N ALA A 167 -31.72 41.64 11.84
CA ALA A 167 -32.89 40.78 11.76
C ALA A 167 -34.16 41.54 11.30
N ASP A 168 -34.18 42.84 11.50
CA ASP A 168 -35.28 43.73 11.10
C ASP A 168 -35.38 43.94 9.59
N LEU A 169 -34.25 43.73 8.88
CA LEU A 169 -34.15 43.81 7.40
C LEU A 169 -34.56 42.50 6.71
N LEU A 170 -34.86 41.48 7.47
CA LEU A 170 -35.19 40.16 6.93
C LEU A 170 -36.71 39.92 7.01
N LYS A 171 -37.35 39.68 5.86
CA LYS A 171 -38.74 39.21 5.82
C LYS A 171 -38.78 37.69 6.04
N THR A 172 -39.82 37.23 6.72
CA THR A 172 -40.08 35.81 6.87
C THR A 172 -40.80 35.32 5.61
N GLY A 173 -40.15 34.45 4.85
CA GLY A 173 -40.69 33.80 3.66
C GLY A 173 -41.79 32.78 4.02
N GLU A 174 -42.52 32.29 3.01
CA GLU A 174 -43.63 31.32 3.19
C GLU A 174 -43.18 30.02 3.90
N ASN A 175 -41.90 29.66 3.86
CA ASN A 175 -41.35 28.47 4.52
C ASN A 175 -40.84 28.76 5.95
N GLY A 176 -41.17 29.90 6.54
CA GLY A 176 -40.72 30.27 7.89
C GLY A 176 -39.23 30.65 7.97
N LYS A 177 -38.46 30.65 6.86
CA LYS A 177 -37.07 31.06 6.80
C LYS A 177 -36.97 32.57 6.56
N LYS A 178 -36.09 33.23 7.30
CA LYS A 178 -35.79 34.64 7.08
C LYS A 178 -35.03 34.82 5.75
N GLN A 179 -35.50 35.71 4.89
CA GLN A 179 -34.94 36.02 3.58
C GLN A 179 -34.72 37.52 3.44
N LEU A 180 -33.64 37.91 2.70
CA LEU A 180 -33.45 39.28 2.30
C LEU A 180 -34.55 39.71 1.33
N THR A 181 -35.05 40.93 1.46
CA THR A 181 -36.03 41.48 0.54
C THR A 181 -35.31 41.83 -0.77
N ASP A 182 -35.91 41.50 -1.93
CA ASP A 182 -35.33 41.78 -3.24
C ASP A 182 -35.05 43.28 -3.48
N ASP A 183 -35.79 44.13 -2.81
CA ASP A 183 -35.66 45.60 -2.88
C ASP A 183 -34.41 46.13 -2.15
N LEU A 184 -33.66 45.32 -1.41
CA LEU A 184 -32.49 45.74 -0.64
C LEU A 184 -31.25 46.00 -1.51
N PHE A 185 -31.28 45.60 -2.77
CA PHE A 185 -30.18 45.83 -3.70
C PHE A 185 -30.39 47.05 -4.60
N VAL A 186 -31.50 47.75 -4.46
CA VAL A 186 -31.85 48.92 -5.27
C VAL A 186 -31.72 50.20 -4.41
N GLY A 187 -30.54 50.87 -4.53
CA GLY A 187 -30.41 52.25 -4.12
C GLY A 187 -30.40 52.53 -2.60
N LEU A 188 -29.38 52.00 -1.90
CA LEU A 188 -29.03 52.54 -0.59
C LEU A 188 -28.29 53.87 -0.83
N GLU A 189 -28.99 55.00 -0.70
CA GLU A 189 -28.39 56.34 -0.65
C GLU A 189 -27.75 56.60 0.72
N ASP A 190 -27.99 55.73 1.72
CA ASP A 190 -27.48 55.84 3.09
C ASP A 190 -26.23 54.96 3.30
N ASP A 191 -25.39 55.39 4.27
CA ASP A 191 -24.21 54.66 4.68
C ASP A 191 -24.56 53.19 5.09
N PRO A 192 -23.92 52.18 4.50
CA PRO A 192 -24.21 50.78 4.82
C PRO A 192 -24.07 50.44 6.31
N GLU A 193 -23.23 51.15 7.07
CA GLU A 193 -23.09 50.95 8.51
C GLU A 193 -24.34 51.46 9.28
N ALA A 194 -25.00 52.53 8.79
CA ALA A 194 -26.20 53.06 9.37
C ALA A 194 -27.43 52.16 9.19
N VAL A 195 -27.41 51.34 8.13
CA VAL A 195 -28.53 50.39 7.79
C VAL A 195 -28.32 49.03 8.48
N GLY A 196 -27.22 48.81 9.20
CA GLY A 196 -26.97 47.53 9.90
C GLY A 196 -26.71 46.36 8.96
N MET A 197 -26.10 46.60 7.80
CA MET A 197 -25.69 45.60 6.81
C MET A 197 -24.18 45.62 6.61
N THR A 198 -23.57 44.43 6.65
CA THR A 198 -22.12 44.27 6.42
C THR A 198 -21.90 43.08 5.48
N ILE A 199 -21.02 43.28 4.49
CA ILE A 199 -20.56 42.22 3.64
C ILE A 199 -19.36 41.54 4.29
N PHE A 200 -19.53 40.30 4.71
CA PHE A 200 -18.44 39.48 5.21
C PHE A 200 -17.78 38.77 4.02
N ALA A 201 -16.61 39.23 3.62
CA ALA A 201 -15.81 38.65 2.55
C ALA A 201 -14.36 38.47 3.04
N PRO A 202 -14.05 37.42 3.80
CA PRO A 202 -12.72 37.21 4.33
C PRO A 202 -11.72 36.88 3.22
N THR A 203 -10.49 37.37 3.37
CA THR A 203 -9.36 36.98 2.52
C THR A 203 -8.96 35.55 2.83
N LEU A 204 -8.96 34.68 1.83
CA LEU A 204 -8.54 33.29 1.97
C LEU A 204 -7.01 33.19 2.08
N ARG A 205 -6.52 32.25 2.88
CA ARG A 205 -5.07 31.98 3.08
C ARG A 205 -4.58 30.84 2.19
N ASP A 206 -5.13 30.69 0.99
CA ASP A 206 -4.85 29.64 0.02
C ASP A 206 -3.36 29.47 -0.26
N GLN A 207 -2.63 30.56 -0.49
CA GLN A 207 -1.19 30.55 -0.74
C GLN A 207 -0.39 29.93 0.41
N SER A 208 -0.80 30.21 1.66
CA SER A 208 -0.14 29.62 2.84
C SER A 208 -0.37 28.11 2.93
N PHE A 209 -1.55 27.62 2.58
CA PHE A 209 -1.86 26.20 2.53
C PHE A 209 -1.11 25.50 1.41
N LEU A 210 -1.01 26.09 0.23
CA LEU A 210 -0.26 25.55 -0.91
C LEU A 210 1.25 25.51 -0.62
N ALA A 211 1.82 26.56 -0.07
CA ALA A 211 3.24 26.60 0.31
C ALA A 211 3.57 25.50 1.34
N ARG A 212 2.71 25.34 2.36
CA ARG A 212 2.87 24.30 3.37
C ARG A 212 2.73 22.88 2.80
N LYS A 213 1.79 22.66 1.89
CA LYS A 213 1.63 21.38 1.17
C LYS A 213 2.89 21.05 0.38
N THR A 214 3.42 22.00 -0.38
CA THR A 214 4.64 21.83 -1.17
C THR A 214 5.82 21.43 -0.28
N GLU A 215 5.98 22.09 0.87
CA GLU A 215 7.04 21.75 1.83
C GLU A 215 6.88 20.32 2.40
N TYR A 216 5.67 19.93 2.76
CA TYR A 216 5.41 18.56 3.19
C TYR A 216 5.72 17.53 2.09
N LEU A 217 5.37 17.79 0.84
CA LEU A 217 5.66 16.91 -0.29
C LEU A 217 7.18 16.78 -0.52
N ARG A 218 7.93 17.88 -0.43
CA ARG A 218 9.41 17.89 -0.51
C ARG A 218 10.03 17.02 0.59
N ASN A 219 9.51 17.11 1.81
CA ASN A 219 10.01 16.31 2.92
C ASN A 219 9.64 14.82 2.76
N VAL A 220 8.46 14.50 2.22
CA VAL A 220 8.08 13.13 1.85
C VAL A 220 9.05 12.57 0.81
N GLU A 221 9.33 13.32 -0.27
CA GLU A 221 10.30 12.90 -1.30
C GLU A 221 11.66 12.55 -0.69
N SER A 222 12.15 13.40 0.21
CA SER A 222 13.45 13.17 0.88
C SER A 222 13.43 11.91 1.76
N LEU A 223 12.37 11.68 2.55
CA LEU A 223 12.29 10.54 3.47
C LEU A 223 12.14 9.19 2.76
N ILE A 224 11.51 9.16 1.59
CA ILE A 224 11.32 7.92 0.82
C ILE A 224 12.35 7.74 -0.30
N GLY A 225 13.34 8.64 -0.38
CA GLY A 225 14.41 8.56 -1.37
C GLY A 225 14.01 8.87 -2.81
N LEU A 226 12.94 9.63 -3.01
CA LEU A 226 12.54 10.09 -4.33
C LEU A 226 13.33 11.34 -4.75
N LYS A 227 13.51 11.49 -6.06
CA LYS A 227 14.05 12.71 -6.61
C LYS A 227 13.12 13.89 -6.27
N ARG A 228 13.72 14.98 -5.80
CA ARG A 228 13.01 16.22 -5.51
C ARG A 228 12.26 16.73 -6.74
N GLY A 229 11.00 17.03 -6.59
CA GLY A 229 10.14 17.51 -7.66
C GLY A 229 9.36 16.40 -8.40
N LEU A 230 9.36 15.16 -7.91
CA LEU A 230 8.49 14.11 -8.43
C LEU A 230 7.05 14.20 -7.90
N LEU A 231 6.90 14.64 -6.65
CA LEU A 231 5.61 14.86 -5.99
C LEU A 231 5.35 16.35 -5.78
N SER A 232 6.41 17.11 -5.52
CA SER A 232 6.35 18.58 -5.39
C SER A 232 6.65 19.24 -6.72
N GLU A 233 6.07 20.42 -6.97
CA GLU A 233 6.43 21.22 -8.14
C GLU A 233 7.88 21.69 -8.05
N VAL A 234 8.61 21.55 -9.16
CA VAL A 234 9.96 22.10 -9.28
C VAL A 234 9.83 23.58 -9.64
N GLU A 235 10.33 24.45 -8.80
CA GLU A 235 10.61 25.82 -9.25
C GLU A 235 11.59 25.74 -10.43
N THR A 236 11.19 26.28 -11.57
CA THR A 236 11.98 26.33 -12.80
C THR A 236 13.11 27.36 -12.66
N ALA A 237 14.03 27.11 -11.71
CA ALA A 237 15.29 27.79 -11.65
C ALA A 237 16.28 27.06 -12.58
N GLU A 238 17.04 27.79 -13.35
CA GLU A 238 18.16 27.26 -14.12
C GLU A 238 19.12 26.54 -13.18
N LYS A 239 19.11 25.21 -13.18
CA LYS A 239 20.00 24.40 -12.37
C LYS A 239 21.31 24.22 -13.09
N THR A 240 22.41 24.42 -12.38
CA THR A 240 23.76 24.10 -12.91
C THR A 240 23.91 22.59 -13.09
N ALA A 241 24.78 22.17 -14.01
CA ALA A 241 25.08 20.74 -14.24
C ALA A 241 25.50 20.01 -12.95
N THR A 242 26.21 20.72 -12.05
CA THR A 242 26.64 20.18 -10.75
C THR A 242 25.46 19.92 -9.81
N GLU A 243 24.47 20.81 -9.77
CA GLU A 243 23.24 20.62 -8.94
C GLU A 243 22.38 19.49 -9.48
N ILE A 244 22.32 19.29 -10.80
CA ILE A 244 21.61 18.17 -11.43
C ILE A 244 22.28 16.84 -11.02
N THR A 245 23.60 16.77 -11.07
CA THR A 245 24.38 15.58 -10.72
C THR A 245 24.26 15.26 -9.22
N SER A 246 24.37 16.26 -8.36
CA SER A 246 24.21 16.09 -6.91
C SER A 246 22.79 15.65 -6.53
N SER A 247 21.76 16.24 -7.13
CA SER A 247 20.36 15.86 -6.85
C SER A 247 19.97 14.48 -7.41
N ALA A 248 20.75 13.92 -8.31
CA ALA A 248 20.57 12.57 -8.83
C ALA A 248 21.17 11.48 -7.92
N GLY A 249 22.11 11.85 -7.04
CA GLY A 249 22.87 10.89 -6.23
C GLY A 249 21.98 10.03 -5.32
N ASP A 250 21.16 10.64 -4.50
CA ASP A 250 20.28 9.93 -3.57
C ASP A 250 19.23 9.09 -4.29
N TYR A 251 18.70 9.58 -5.40
CA TYR A 251 17.75 8.85 -6.25
C TYR A 251 18.40 7.60 -6.88
N ASN A 252 19.67 7.70 -7.30
CA ASN A 252 20.39 6.56 -7.85
C ASN A 252 20.62 5.48 -6.78
N LEU A 253 20.90 5.85 -5.52
CA LEU A 253 21.01 4.89 -4.42
C LEU A 253 19.70 4.16 -4.18
N THR A 254 18.59 4.87 -4.16
CA THR A 254 17.25 4.24 -4.02
C THR A 254 16.97 3.26 -5.16
N ILE A 255 17.31 3.59 -6.40
CA ILE A 255 17.18 2.67 -7.55
C ILE A 255 18.04 1.43 -7.34
N ILE A 256 19.31 1.59 -6.92
CA ILE A 256 20.23 0.48 -6.65
C ILE A 256 19.66 -0.43 -5.57
N ASP A 257 19.09 0.11 -4.51
CA ASP A 257 18.48 -0.68 -3.44
C ASP A 257 17.29 -1.51 -3.95
N PHE A 258 16.45 -0.93 -4.84
CA PHE A 258 15.38 -1.67 -5.49
C PHE A 258 15.90 -2.74 -6.45
N GLN A 259 16.98 -2.47 -7.20
CA GLN A 259 17.62 -3.46 -8.04
C GLN A 259 18.16 -4.63 -7.23
N ASN A 260 18.84 -4.35 -6.11
CA ASN A 260 19.34 -5.38 -5.18
C ASN A 260 18.19 -6.21 -4.57
N MET A 261 17.08 -5.57 -4.22
CA MET A 261 15.86 -6.24 -3.75
C MET A 261 15.34 -7.23 -4.82
N TRP A 262 15.22 -6.78 -6.06
CA TRP A 262 14.75 -7.62 -7.16
C TRP A 262 15.73 -8.74 -7.48
N GLU A 263 17.03 -8.45 -7.48
CA GLU A 263 18.07 -9.46 -7.68
C GLU A 263 17.94 -10.58 -6.64
N SER A 264 17.80 -10.24 -5.37
CA SER A 264 17.59 -11.20 -4.29
C SER A 264 16.31 -12.04 -4.51
N ALA A 265 15.22 -11.41 -4.88
CA ALA A 265 13.95 -12.10 -5.14
C ALA A 265 14.05 -13.03 -6.36
N VAL A 266 14.72 -12.62 -7.44
CA VAL A 266 14.91 -13.45 -8.64
C VAL A 266 15.79 -14.65 -8.34
N ARG A 267 16.91 -14.49 -7.63
CA ARG A 267 17.81 -15.58 -7.25
C ARG A 267 17.09 -16.60 -6.35
N GLU A 268 16.35 -16.12 -5.34
CA GLU A 268 15.55 -17.01 -4.50
C GLU A 268 14.43 -17.68 -5.30
N GLY A 269 13.83 -16.97 -6.26
CA GLY A 269 12.84 -17.51 -7.18
C GLY A 269 13.38 -18.69 -7.99
N VAL A 270 14.56 -18.52 -8.58
CA VAL A 270 15.23 -19.60 -9.32
C VAL A 270 15.51 -20.79 -8.40
N ARG A 271 16.02 -20.54 -7.17
CA ARG A 271 16.30 -21.59 -6.19
C ARG A 271 15.05 -22.40 -5.84
N VAL A 272 13.98 -21.72 -5.45
CA VAL A 272 12.72 -22.35 -5.06
C VAL A 272 12.10 -23.10 -6.22
N CYS A 273 12.04 -22.49 -7.40
CA CYS A 273 11.47 -23.15 -8.59
C CYS A 273 12.30 -24.36 -9.03
N TYR A 274 13.63 -24.30 -8.93
CA TYR A 274 14.50 -25.43 -9.21
C TYR A 274 14.22 -26.61 -8.26
N ILE A 275 14.18 -26.36 -6.93
CA ILE A 275 13.95 -27.41 -5.94
C ILE A 275 12.56 -28.03 -6.13
N LEU A 276 11.52 -27.18 -6.23
CA LEU A 276 10.15 -27.67 -6.43
C LEU A 276 10.00 -28.38 -7.78
N GLY A 277 10.60 -27.86 -8.85
CA GLY A 277 10.57 -28.49 -10.17
C GLY A 277 11.17 -29.90 -10.16
N ARG A 278 12.26 -30.11 -9.41
CA ARG A 278 12.84 -31.43 -9.21
C ARG A 278 11.97 -32.34 -8.35
N THR A 279 11.42 -31.82 -7.26
CA THR A 279 10.57 -32.57 -6.33
C THR A 279 9.29 -33.05 -7.04
N TYR A 280 8.67 -32.19 -7.84
CA TYR A 280 7.48 -32.56 -8.65
C TYR A 280 7.82 -33.28 -9.95
N LYS A 281 9.12 -33.53 -10.23
CA LYS A 281 9.60 -34.19 -11.48
C LYS A 281 9.23 -33.44 -12.77
N VAL A 282 9.04 -32.14 -12.68
CA VAL A 282 8.74 -31.26 -13.83
C VAL A 282 10.02 -30.76 -14.48
N TYR A 283 11.15 -30.79 -13.75
CA TYR A 283 12.46 -30.41 -14.23
C TYR A 283 13.48 -31.55 -14.06
N SER A 284 14.10 -31.93 -15.16
CA SER A 284 15.15 -32.97 -15.21
C SER A 284 16.50 -32.47 -15.72
N GLY A 285 16.63 -31.16 -15.90
CA GLY A 285 17.86 -30.52 -16.39
C GLY A 285 19.03 -30.53 -15.40
N PRO A 286 20.12 -29.83 -15.71
CA PRO A 286 21.31 -29.75 -14.85
C PRO A 286 21.00 -29.09 -13.50
N VAL A 287 21.94 -29.24 -12.57
CA VAL A 287 21.88 -28.51 -11.29
C VAL A 287 22.04 -27.02 -11.56
N VAL A 288 21.18 -26.20 -10.97
CA VAL A 288 21.23 -24.74 -11.09
C VAL A 288 21.69 -24.15 -9.76
N ASP A 289 22.78 -23.40 -9.78
CA ASP A 289 23.24 -22.57 -8.67
C ASP A 289 22.85 -21.10 -8.97
N PRO A 290 21.84 -20.55 -8.26
CA PRO A 290 21.37 -19.20 -8.56
C PRO A 290 22.44 -18.11 -8.42
N ALA A 291 23.46 -18.35 -7.60
CA ALA A 291 24.55 -17.39 -7.40
C ALA A 291 25.50 -17.32 -8.59
N LYS A 292 25.69 -18.45 -9.32
CA LYS A 292 26.65 -18.55 -10.42
C LYS A 292 26.00 -18.54 -11.79
N ASP A 293 24.83 -19.20 -11.91
CA ASP A 293 24.22 -19.48 -13.20
C ASP A 293 23.20 -18.42 -13.63
N VAL A 294 22.84 -17.47 -12.72
CA VAL A 294 21.90 -16.39 -13.01
C VAL A 294 22.64 -15.06 -13.11
N ALA A 295 22.78 -14.54 -14.32
CA ALA A 295 23.24 -13.18 -14.58
C ALA A 295 22.02 -12.23 -14.67
N ILE A 296 22.04 -11.14 -13.90
CA ILE A 296 21.01 -10.10 -13.92
C ILE A 296 21.69 -8.81 -14.39
N SER A 297 21.12 -8.17 -15.41
CA SER A 297 21.58 -6.87 -15.93
C SER A 297 20.45 -5.85 -15.81
N TRP A 298 20.76 -4.62 -15.41
CA TRP A 298 19.85 -3.51 -15.23
C TRP A 298 20.14 -2.38 -16.22
#